data_ced28494bee989a19389e2277a5872b5
#
_entry.id   ced28494bee989a19389e2277a5872b5
#
_cell.length_a   1.000
_cell.length_b   1.000
_cell.length_c   1.000
_cell.angle_alpha   90.00
_cell.angle_beta   90.00
_cell.angle_gamma   90.00
#
_symmetry.space_group_name_H-M   'P 1'
#
loop_
_entity.id
_entity.type
_entity.pdbx_description
1 polymer ?
#
loop_
_entity_poly.entity_id
_entity_poly.type
_entity_poly.pdbx_seq_one_letter_code
_entity_poly.pdbx_strand_id
1 'polypeptide(L)' 'MVRKTNSGYKVYSQSGKPLSKAYPTKQQAQKRLQQIEMFKNFNKK' A
#
# COMPACT_ATOMS: atom_id res chain seq x y z
N MET A 1 3.40 -1.36 -3.68
CA MET A 1 4.73 -0.97 -3.23
C MET A 1 4.63 0.06 -2.11
N VAL A 2 5.52 -0.02 -1.17
CA VAL A 2 5.57 0.92 -0.06
C VAL A 2 6.75 1.84 -0.26
N ARG A 3 6.52 3.14 -0.14
CA ARG A 3 7.58 4.13 -0.30
C ARG A 3 7.60 5.08 0.88
N LYS A 4 8.78 5.47 1.26
CA LYS A 4 8.95 6.44 2.33
C LYS A 4 8.75 7.85 1.80
N THR A 5 7.92 8.61 2.49
CA THR A 5 7.66 10.00 2.14
C THR A 5 7.89 10.89 3.35
N ASN A 6 7.80 12.19 3.14
CA ASN A 6 7.97 13.15 4.23
C ASN A 6 6.91 12.94 5.33
N SER A 7 5.76 12.44 4.96
CA SER A 7 4.68 12.23 5.92
C SER A 7 4.66 10.82 6.50
N GLY A 8 5.59 9.96 6.09
CA GLY A 8 5.63 8.59 6.56
C GLY A 8 5.77 7.63 5.40
N TYR A 9 5.04 6.52 5.46
CA TYR A 9 5.09 5.49 4.43
C TYR A 9 3.77 5.41 3.70
N LYS A 10 3.83 5.43 2.39
CA LYS A 10 2.64 5.33 1.56
C LYS A 10 2.67 4.08 0.70
N VAL A 11 1.49 3.56 0.42
CA VAL A 11 1.34 2.42 -0.47
C VAL A 11 1.03 2.93 -1.88
N TYR A 12 1.81 2.46 -2.83
CA TYR A 12 1.66 2.87 -4.23
C TYR A 12 1.36 1.65 -5.09
N SER A 13 0.59 1.89 -6.14
CA SER A 13 0.33 0.85 -7.13
C SER A 13 1.53 0.71 -8.06
N GLN A 14 1.46 -0.30 -8.93
CA GLN A 14 2.54 -0.51 -9.89
C GLN A 14 2.69 0.66 -10.86
N SER A 15 1.63 1.35 -11.12
CA SER A 15 1.68 2.51 -12.01
C SER A 15 2.13 3.77 -11.30
N GLY A 16 2.39 3.70 -9.98
CA GLY A 16 2.87 4.85 -9.26
C GLY A 16 1.80 5.69 -8.60
N LYS A 17 0.58 5.24 -8.61
CA LYS A 17 -0.51 5.99 -7.98
C LYS A 17 -0.61 5.65 -6.51
N PRO A 18 -0.83 6.64 -5.65
CA PRO A 18 -1.00 6.36 -4.22
C PRO A 18 -2.30 5.60 -3.97
N LEU A 19 -2.18 4.49 -3.26
CA LEU A 19 -3.33 3.66 -2.93
C LEU A 19 -3.85 3.93 -1.53
N SER A 20 -3.08 4.57 -0.69
CA SER A 20 -3.48 4.85 0.67
C SER A 20 -2.80 6.12 1.16
N LYS A 21 -3.25 6.60 2.31
CA LYS A 21 -2.62 7.74 2.92
C LYS A 21 -1.30 7.31 3.58
N ALA A 22 -0.53 8.29 4.04
CA ALA A 22 0.74 8.01 4.69
C ALA A 22 0.51 7.35 6.05
N TYR A 23 1.31 6.34 6.33
CA TYR A 23 1.28 5.67 7.62
C TYR A 23 2.54 6.01 8.41
N PRO A 24 2.43 6.05 9.75
CA PRO A 24 3.59 6.39 10.57
C PRO A 24 4.69 5.33 10.54
N THR A 25 4.34 4.08 10.23
CA THR A 25 5.32 3.01 10.23
C THR A 25 5.23 2.21 8.95
N LYS A 26 6.37 1.61 8.59
CA LYS A 26 6.43 0.76 7.42
C LYS A 26 5.55 -0.48 7.59
N GLN A 27 5.46 -0.99 8.79
CA GLN A 27 4.66 -2.17 9.04
C GLN A 27 3.20 -1.95 8.69
N GLN A 28 2.67 -0.81 9.07
CA GLN A 28 1.28 -0.51 8.77
C GLN A 28 1.06 -0.38 7.27
N ALA A 29 1.99 0.26 6.59
CA ALA A 29 1.87 0.39 5.13
C ALA A 29 1.94 -0.97 4.45
N GLN A 30 2.82 -1.84 4.91
CA GLN A 30 2.93 -3.17 4.35
C GLN A 30 1.68 -3.99 4.59
N LYS A 31 1.11 -3.87 5.77
CA LYS A 31 -0.14 -4.57 6.05
C LYS A 31 -1.24 -4.13 5.10
N ARG A 32 -1.30 -2.84 4.86
CA ARG A 32 -2.31 -2.33 3.93
C ARG A 32 -2.07 -2.85 2.52
N LEU A 33 -0.81 -2.88 2.12
CA LEU A 33 -0.48 -3.41 0.79
C LEU A 33 -0.91 -4.87 0.65
N GLN A 34 -0.66 -5.66 1.67
CA GLN A 34 -1.07 -7.05 1.65
C GLN A 34 -2.59 -7.19 1.52
N GLN A 35 -3.32 -6.36 2.23
CA GLN A 35 -4.78 -6.41 2.14
C GLN A 35 -5.25 -6.08 0.74
N ILE A 36 -4.65 -5.08 0.13
CA ILE A 36 -5.03 -4.70 -1.22
C ILE A 36 -4.74 -5.82 -2.19
N GLU A 37 -3.60 -6.47 -2.05
CA GLU A 37 -3.26 -7.58 -2.92
C GLU A 37 -4.19 -8.77 -2.71
N MET A 38 -4.55 -9.01 -1.49
CA MET A 38 -5.51 -10.07 -1.20
C MET A 38 -6.84 -9.82 -1.87
N PHE A 39 -7.32 -8.59 -1.78
CA PHE A 39 -8.57 -8.22 -2.45
C PHE A 39 -8.48 -8.43 -3.95
N LYS A 40 -7.37 -8.08 -4.53
CA LYS A 40 -7.18 -8.25 -5.95
C LYS A 40 -7.24 -9.72 -6.34
N ASN A 41 -6.54 -10.55 -5.58
CA ASN A 41 -6.56 -11.98 -5.84
C ASN A 41 -7.95 -12.57 -5.64
N PHE A 42 -8.65 -12.06 -4.66
CA PHE A 42 -9.99 -12.54 -4.35
C PHE A 42 -10.95 -12.25 -5.48
N ASN A 43 -10.83 -11.09 -6.09
CA ASN A 43 -11.73 -10.68 -7.16
C ASN A 43 -11.32 -11.20 -8.52
N LYS A 44 -10.23 -11.87 -8.59
CA LYS A 44 -9.67 -12.26 -9.87
C LYS A 44 -10.27 -13.53 -10.41
N LYS A 45 -11.28 -14.01 -9.96
CA LYS A 45 -11.83 -15.24 -10.47
C LYS A 45 -12.38 -15.13 -11.90
#